data_f759adc38d6341be224cafa0c80d0ad2
#
_entry.id   f759adc38d6341be224cafa0c80d0ad2
#
_cell.length_a   1.000
_cell.length_b   1.000
_cell.length_c   1.000
_cell.angle_alpha   90.00
_cell.angle_beta   90.00
_cell.angle_gamma   90.00
#
_symmetry.space_group_name_H-M   'P 1'
#
loop_
_entity.id
_entity.type
_entity.pdbx_description
1 polymer ?
#
loop_
_entity_poly.entity_id
_entity_poly.type
_entity_poly.pdbx_seq_one_letter_code
_entity_poly.pdbx_strand_id
1 'polypeptide(L)'
;INFYNEAEESLENFLKNYPTDKNIIYAHYLLAIIYFEQIGDEKNDLKPMIETKEKIDFFLKKYPNTEYALDLKFKKSLLNNQFAAKELYVAKYYISVQKWVPAINRLKIIVKKFDETVFIEEALHRLVEIHYHLGLEDEAKKYASVLGYNYNSSEWFKQSYKILNKDYNIILKKDSKEKK
;
A
#
# COMPACT_ATOMS: atom_id res chain seq x y z
N ILE A 1 19.86 -20.10 12.45
CA ILE A 1 18.61 -20.58 13.08
C ILE A 1 18.05 -19.38 13.82
N ASN A 2 16.88 -18.94 13.41
CA ASN A 2 16.22 -17.81 14.05
C ASN A 2 15.39 -18.36 15.21
N PHE A 3 15.74 -18.01 16.43
CA PHE A 3 15.03 -18.38 17.67
C PHE A 3 13.74 -17.56 17.88
N TYR A 4 13.03 -17.21 16.79
CA TYR A 4 11.84 -16.35 16.89
C TYR A 4 10.71 -16.99 17.70
N ASN A 5 10.47 -18.29 17.52
CA ASN A 5 9.38 -18.99 18.23
C ASN A 5 9.62 -19.02 19.75
N GLU A 6 10.87 -19.29 20.18
CA GLU A 6 11.24 -19.31 21.60
C GLU A 6 11.18 -17.90 22.21
N ALA A 7 11.59 -16.88 21.44
CA ALA A 7 11.51 -15.49 21.87
C ALA A 7 10.03 -15.03 21.99
N GLU A 8 9.19 -15.41 21.04
CA GLU A 8 7.75 -15.14 21.07
C GLU A 8 7.10 -15.76 22.31
N GLU A 9 7.30 -17.06 22.53
CA GLU A 9 6.77 -17.76 23.70
C GLU A 9 7.23 -17.13 25.02
N SER A 10 8.51 -16.79 25.12
CA SER A 10 9.08 -16.13 26.29
C SER A 10 8.46 -14.76 26.57
N LEU A 11 8.25 -13.96 25.51
CA LEU A 11 7.63 -12.64 25.62
C LEU A 11 6.14 -12.76 25.98
N GLU A 12 5.41 -13.67 25.38
CA GLU A 12 3.99 -13.90 25.70
C GLU A 12 3.81 -14.37 27.15
N ASN A 13 4.67 -15.27 27.62
CA ASN A 13 4.71 -15.68 29.02
C ASN A 13 5.03 -14.51 29.96
N PHE A 14 5.99 -13.64 29.60
CA PHE A 14 6.29 -12.44 30.37
C PHE A 14 5.09 -11.49 30.44
N LEU A 15 4.47 -11.18 29.30
CA LEU A 15 3.31 -10.30 29.20
C LEU A 15 2.12 -10.79 30.02
N LYS A 16 1.94 -12.12 30.08
CA LYS A 16 0.87 -12.77 30.86
C LYS A 16 1.13 -12.74 32.36
N ASN A 17 2.36 -13.05 32.78
CA ASN A 17 2.69 -13.23 34.18
C ASN A 17 3.05 -11.92 34.89
N TYR A 18 3.51 -10.89 34.15
CA TYR A 18 3.98 -9.62 34.70
C TYR A 18 3.33 -8.41 34.02
N PRO A 19 1.99 -8.28 34.02
CA PRO A 19 1.27 -7.26 33.24
C PRO A 19 1.51 -5.82 33.72
N THR A 20 2.07 -5.62 34.91
CA THR A 20 2.37 -4.29 35.48
C THR A 20 3.87 -3.99 35.57
N ASP A 21 4.72 -4.85 34.99
CA ASP A 21 6.16 -4.64 35.00
C ASP A 21 6.54 -3.37 34.20
N LYS A 22 7.60 -2.69 34.64
CA LYS A 22 8.11 -1.48 33.97
C LYS A 22 8.54 -1.73 32.51
N ASN A 23 8.91 -2.96 32.17
CA ASN A 23 9.34 -3.35 30.83
C ASN A 23 8.19 -3.83 29.94
N ILE A 24 6.92 -3.73 30.39
CA ILE A 24 5.76 -4.23 29.66
C ILE A 24 5.64 -3.60 28.26
N ILE A 25 5.94 -2.31 28.15
CA ILE A 25 5.89 -1.56 26.89
C ILE A 25 6.96 -2.11 25.93
N TYR A 26 8.18 -2.31 26.44
CA TYR A 26 9.27 -2.84 25.64
C TYR A 26 9.02 -4.29 25.19
N ALA A 27 8.42 -5.13 26.05
CA ALA A 27 8.05 -6.50 25.69
C ALA A 27 6.99 -6.53 24.55
N HIS A 28 5.97 -5.67 24.60
CA HIS A 28 5.00 -5.54 23.51
C HIS A 28 5.66 -5.05 22.20
N TYR A 29 6.61 -4.12 22.32
CA TYR A 29 7.38 -3.64 21.16
C TYR A 29 8.20 -4.76 20.53
N LEU A 30 8.98 -5.50 21.34
CA LEU A 30 9.77 -6.62 20.84
C LEU A 30 8.92 -7.70 20.18
N LEU A 31 7.74 -7.98 20.73
CA LEU A 31 6.82 -8.93 20.13
C LEU A 31 6.39 -8.47 18.72
N ALA A 32 6.05 -7.19 18.55
CA ALA A 32 5.72 -6.64 17.24
C ALA A 32 6.91 -6.69 16.26
N ILE A 33 8.14 -6.50 16.75
CA ILE A 33 9.36 -6.62 15.93
C ILE A 33 9.58 -8.06 15.48
N ILE A 34 9.43 -9.05 16.38
CA ILE A 34 9.59 -10.46 16.02
C ILE A 34 8.63 -10.85 14.88
N TYR A 35 7.37 -10.45 14.97
CA TYR A 35 6.41 -10.69 13.89
C TYR A 35 6.80 -9.97 12.60
N PHE A 36 7.31 -8.74 12.69
CA PHE A 36 7.74 -7.98 11.51
C PHE A 36 8.91 -8.63 10.79
N GLU A 37 9.92 -9.11 11.54
CA GLU A 37 11.12 -9.76 10.98
C GLU A 37 10.84 -11.13 10.33
N GLN A 38 9.69 -11.73 10.63
CA GLN A 38 9.25 -13.00 10.03
C GLN A 38 8.50 -12.80 8.70
N ILE A 39 8.24 -11.56 8.29
CA ILE A 39 7.57 -11.29 7.01
C ILE A 39 8.53 -11.59 5.86
N GLY A 40 8.11 -12.48 4.96
CA GLY A 40 8.84 -12.78 3.73
C GLY A 40 8.45 -11.87 2.56
N ASP A 41 8.70 -12.34 1.33
CA ASP A 41 8.33 -11.66 0.08
C ASP A 41 6.79 -11.47 -0.03
N GLU A 42 6.36 -10.37 -0.66
CA GLU A 42 4.94 -10.02 -0.89
C GLU A 42 4.15 -11.07 -1.68
N LYS A 43 4.83 -12.00 -2.36
CA LYS A 43 4.22 -13.12 -3.08
C LYS A 43 3.81 -14.28 -2.16
N ASN A 44 4.35 -14.32 -0.97
CA ASN A 44 4.13 -15.40 -0.01
C ASN A 44 2.81 -15.24 0.77
N ASP A 45 2.62 -16.04 1.79
CA ASP A 45 1.43 -16.05 2.63
C ASP A 45 1.17 -14.69 3.28
N LEU A 46 -0.10 -14.28 3.30
CA LEU A 46 -0.54 -13.05 3.95
C LEU A 46 -0.63 -13.17 5.48
N LYS A 47 -0.67 -14.39 6.01
CA LYS A 47 -0.92 -14.61 7.44
C LYS A 47 0.11 -13.90 8.32
N PRO A 48 1.44 -14.03 8.11
CA PRO A 48 2.44 -13.31 8.91
C PRO A 48 2.27 -11.78 8.85
N MET A 49 1.90 -11.25 7.68
CA MET A 49 1.67 -9.81 7.51
C MET A 49 0.46 -9.30 8.30
N ILE A 50 -0.64 -10.10 8.34
CA ILE A 50 -1.85 -9.76 9.09
C ILE A 50 -1.55 -9.79 10.58
N GLU A 51 -0.92 -10.85 11.08
CA GLU A 51 -0.52 -10.99 12.47
C GLU A 51 0.40 -9.84 12.92
N THR A 52 1.39 -9.51 12.11
CA THR A 52 2.26 -8.35 12.36
C THR A 52 1.47 -7.05 12.47
N LYS A 53 0.53 -6.84 11.54
CA LYS A 53 -0.31 -5.65 11.55
C LYS A 53 -1.14 -5.55 12.82
N GLU A 54 -1.70 -6.64 13.30
CA GLU A 54 -2.47 -6.69 14.53
C GLU A 54 -1.61 -6.33 15.76
N LYS A 55 -0.39 -6.87 15.86
CA LYS A 55 0.54 -6.55 16.95
C LYS A 55 0.97 -5.07 16.91
N ILE A 56 1.27 -4.53 15.73
CA ILE A 56 1.62 -3.11 15.57
C ILE A 56 0.42 -2.20 15.90
N ASP A 57 -0.77 -2.48 15.36
CA ASP A 57 -1.97 -1.68 15.62
C ASP A 57 -2.35 -1.70 17.10
N PHE A 58 -2.25 -2.84 17.78
CA PHE A 58 -2.44 -2.95 19.21
C PHE A 58 -1.46 -2.06 19.98
N PHE A 59 -0.17 -2.11 19.64
CA PHE A 59 0.85 -1.30 20.30
C PHE A 59 0.58 0.19 20.12
N LEU A 60 0.36 0.63 18.88
CA LEU A 60 0.13 2.05 18.55
C LEU A 60 -1.14 2.60 19.20
N LYS A 61 -2.16 1.77 19.40
CA LYS A 61 -3.38 2.15 20.12
C LYS A 61 -3.14 2.29 21.63
N LYS A 62 -2.35 1.39 22.22
CA LYS A 62 -2.14 1.32 23.66
C LYS A 62 -1.04 2.27 24.16
N TYR A 63 0.01 2.47 23.35
CA TYR A 63 1.21 3.20 23.73
C TYR A 63 1.63 4.25 22.66
N PRO A 64 0.74 5.18 22.24
CA PRO A 64 0.95 6.06 21.07
C PRO A 64 2.07 7.08 21.23
N ASN A 65 2.44 7.42 22.48
CA ASN A 65 3.36 8.51 22.81
C ASN A 65 4.74 8.02 23.28
N THR A 66 5.14 6.82 22.88
CA THR A 66 6.45 6.26 23.21
C THR A 66 7.41 6.41 22.03
N GLU A 67 8.72 6.37 22.29
CA GLU A 67 9.73 6.32 21.24
C GLU A 67 9.57 5.09 20.34
N TYR A 68 9.18 3.95 20.91
CA TYR A 68 8.87 2.72 20.17
C TYR A 68 7.69 2.88 19.20
N ALA A 69 6.73 3.78 19.52
CA ALA A 69 5.63 4.05 18.62
C ALA A 69 6.07 4.73 17.31
N LEU A 70 7.15 5.53 17.33
CA LEU A 70 7.69 6.14 16.11
C LEU A 70 8.27 5.07 15.18
N ASP A 71 9.05 4.14 15.71
CA ASP A 71 9.60 3.03 14.94
C ASP A 71 8.50 2.13 14.38
N LEU A 72 7.49 1.78 15.18
CA LEU A 72 6.38 0.96 14.72
C LEU A 72 5.46 1.67 13.70
N LYS A 73 5.32 2.99 13.75
CA LYS A 73 4.65 3.77 12.69
C LYS A 73 5.39 3.64 11.36
N PHE A 74 6.73 3.74 11.40
CA PHE A 74 7.55 3.54 10.21
C PHE A 74 7.42 2.10 9.68
N LYS A 75 7.54 1.08 10.54
CA LYS A 75 7.35 -0.33 10.16
C LYS A 75 5.94 -0.59 9.61
N LYS A 76 4.91 0.05 10.17
CA LYS A 76 3.55 -0.01 9.64
C LYS A 76 3.46 0.55 8.22
N SER A 77 4.16 1.64 7.91
CA SER A 77 4.17 2.19 6.55
C SER A 77 4.85 1.23 5.56
N LEU A 78 5.96 0.57 5.96
CA LEU A 78 6.60 -0.47 5.16
C LEU A 78 5.67 -1.66 4.92
N LEU A 79 4.96 -2.10 5.96
CA LEU A 79 3.97 -3.18 5.87
C LEU A 79 2.81 -2.82 4.94
N ASN A 80 2.31 -1.58 5.01
CA ASN A 80 1.27 -1.10 4.10
C ASN A 80 1.75 -1.10 2.64
N ASN A 81 3.01 -0.73 2.38
CA ASN A 81 3.60 -0.84 1.04
C ASN A 81 3.64 -2.30 0.56
N GLN A 82 3.97 -3.27 1.42
CA GLN A 82 3.94 -4.69 1.04
C GLN A 82 2.52 -5.18 0.73
N PHE A 83 1.51 -4.78 1.52
CA PHE A 83 0.10 -5.08 1.21
C PHE A 83 -0.32 -4.48 -0.13
N ALA A 84 0.00 -3.21 -0.38
CA ALA A 84 -0.32 -2.55 -1.64
C ALA A 84 0.40 -3.21 -2.83
N ALA A 85 1.67 -3.57 -2.69
CA ALA A 85 2.44 -4.30 -3.70
C ALA A 85 1.77 -5.62 -4.08
N LYS A 86 1.32 -6.39 -3.08
CA LYS A 86 0.60 -7.65 -3.30
C LYS A 86 -0.71 -7.44 -4.04
N GLU A 87 -1.53 -6.47 -3.63
CA GLU A 87 -2.79 -6.16 -4.31
C GLU A 87 -2.55 -5.72 -5.76
N LEU A 88 -1.50 -4.91 -6.00
CA LEU A 88 -1.13 -4.47 -7.34
C LEU A 88 -0.63 -5.63 -8.19
N TYR A 89 0.17 -6.54 -7.63
CA TYR A 89 0.64 -7.74 -8.33
C TYR A 89 -0.54 -8.59 -8.81
N VAL A 90 -1.51 -8.85 -7.92
CA VAL A 90 -2.73 -9.61 -8.26
C VAL A 90 -3.59 -8.86 -9.29
N ALA A 91 -3.71 -7.52 -9.15
CA ALA A 91 -4.44 -6.71 -10.12
C ALA A 91 -3.81 -6.79 -11.52
N LYS A 92 -2.48 -6.69 -11.63
CA LYS A 92 -1.73 -6.83 -12.89
C LYS A 92 -1.95 -8.20 -13.54
N TYR A 93 -1.99 -9.27 -12.75
CA TYR A 93 -2.34 -10.59 -13.26
C TYR A 93 -3.75 -10.61 -13.85
N TYR A 94 -4.77 -10.07 -13.15
CA TYR A 94 -6.13 -10.02 -13.69
C TYR A 94 -6.23 -9.14 -14.94
N ILE A 95 -5.48 -8.05 -15.03
CA ILE A 95 -5.39 -7.21 -16.24
C ILE A 95 -4.84 -8.03 -17.41
N SER A 96 -3.74 -8.78 -17.20
CA SER A 96 -3.10 -9.57 -18.26
C SER A 96 -4.01 -10.66 -18.84
N VAL A 97 -4.95 -11.18 -18.03
CA VAL A 97 -5.95 -12.16 -18.47
C VAL A 97 -7.32 -11.55 -18.75
N GLN A 98 -7.39 -10.22 -18.89
CA GLN A 98 -8.58 -9.43 -19.23
C GLN A 98 -9.79 -9.63 -18.29
N LYS A 99 -9.53 -9.96 -17.03
CA LYS A 99 -10.55 -10.06 -15.98
C LYS A 99 -10.68 -8.71 -15.26
N TRP A 100 -11.44 -7.79 -15.88
CA TRP A 100 -11.51 -6.40 -15.46
C TRP A 100 -12.12 -6.19 -14.08
N VAL A 101 -13.24 -6.86 -13.76
CA VAL A 101 -13.91 -6.69 -12.46
C VAL A 101 -13.03 -7.11 -11.27
N PRO A 102 -12.39 -8.29 -11.25
CA PRO A 102 -11.42 -8.62 -10.21
C PRO A 102 -10.25 -7.63 -10.14
N ALA A 103 -9.71 -7.18 -11.30
CA ALA A 103 -8.64 -6.20 -11.33
C ALA A 103 -9.05 -4.88 -10.66
N ILE A 104 -10.20 -4.32 -11.02
CA ILE A 104 -10.78 -3.11 -10.43
C ILE A 104 -10.92 -3.26 -8.91
N ASN A 105 -11.43 -4.40 -8.44
CA ASN A 105 -11.61 -4.64 -7.02
C ASN A 105 -10.28 -4.60 -6.25
N ARG A 106 -9.21 -5.21 -6.80
CA ARG A 106 -7.88 -5.18 -6.20
C ARG A 106 -7.29 -3.77 -6.18
N LEU A 107 -7.37 -3.04 -7.28
CA LEU A 107 -6.91 -1.65 -7.35
C LEU A 107 -7.67 -0.73 -6.38
N LYS A 108 -8.99 -0.92 -6.24
CA LYS A 108 -9.81 -0.19 -5.26
C LYS A 108 -9.41 -0.45 -3.81
N ILE A 109 -8.87 -1.63 -3.48
CA ILE A 109 -8.32 -1.90 -2.16
C ILE A 109 -7.13 -0.97 -1.88
N ILE A 110 -6.22 -0.80 -2.86
CA ILE A 110 -5.07 0.11 -2.73
C ILE A 110 -5.57 1.54 -2.49
N VAL A 111 -6.48 2.03 -3.34
CA VAL A 111 -6.99 3.40 -3.24
C VAL A 111 -7.72 3.68 -1.92
N LYS A 112 -8.36 2.67 -1.32
CA LYS A 112 -9.15 2.86 -0.09
C LYS A 112 -8.38 2.63 1.21
N LYS A 113 -7.38 1.73 1.20
CA LYS A 113 -6.71 1.27 2.42
C LYS A 113 -5.22 1.59 2.47
N PHE A 114 -4.61 1.91 1.32
CA PHE A 114 -3.17 2.06 1.15
C PHE A 114 -2.84 3.30 0.31
N ASP A 115 -3.60 4.36 0.48
CA ASP A 115 -3.51 5.62 -0.27
C ASP A 115 -2.22 6.42 0.01
N GLU A 116 -1.56 6.16 1.15
CA GLU A 116 -0.27 6.75 1.50
C GLU A 116 0.95 5.95 0.96
N THR A 117 0.72 4.87 0.20
CA THR A 117 1.80 4.03 -0.32
C THR A 117 2.32 4.52 -1.67
N VAL A 118 3.54 4.10 -2.03
CA VAL A 118 4.14 4.42 -3.35
C VAL A 118 3.38 3.83 -4.53
N PHE A 119 2.43 2.95 -4.30
CA PHE A 119 1.65 2.25 -5.31
C PHE A 119 0.32 2.94 -5.68
N ILE A 120 -0.05 4.02 -4.96
CA ILE A 120 -1.34 4.70 -5.16
C ILE A 120 -1.46 5.28 -6.56
N GLU A 121 -0.40 5.91 -7.07
CA GLU A 121 -0.42 6.57 -8.38
C GLU A 121 -0.60 5.56 -9.52
N GLU A 122 0.13 4.44 -9.49
CA GLU A 122 -0.06 3.36 -10.47
C GLU A 122 -1.45 2.76 -10.36
N ALA A 123 -1.96 2.52 -9.15
CA ALA A 123 -3.29 1.96 -8.96
C ALA A 123 -4.39 2.86 -9.55
N LEU A 124 -4.30 4.18 -9.33
CA LEU A 124 -5.22 5.17 -9.91
C LEU A 124 -5.12 5.18 -11.44
N HIS A 125 -3.90 5.18 -11.99
CA HIS A 125 -3.69 5.14 -13.44
C HIS A 125 -4.30 3.87 -14.06
N ARG A 126 -4.07 2.69 -13.47
CA ARG A 126 -4.67 1.44 -13.95
C ARG A 126 -6.19 1.46 -13.90
N LEU A 127 -6.79 2.12 -12.90
CA LEU A 127 -8.24 2.32 -12.87
C LEU A 127 -8.70 3.22 -14.02
N VAL A 128 -7.95 4.28 -14.37
CA VAL A 128 -8.26 5.11 -15.56
C VAL A 128 -8.22 4.26 -16.83
N GLU A 129 -7.14 3.50 -17.05
CA GLU A 129 -7.00 2.63 -18.24
C GLU A 129 -8.16 1.66 -18.38
N ILE A 130 -8.49 0.92 -17.30
CA ILE A 130 -9.52 -0.11 -17.34
C ILE A 130 -10.90 0.51 -17.61
N HIS A 131 -11.27 1.58 -16.88
CA HIS A 131 -12.58 2.21 -17.06
C HIS A 131 -12.73 2.83 -18.45
N TYR A 132 -11.67 3.47 -18.97
CA TYR A 132 -11.65 3.99 -20.33
C TYR A 132 -11.79 2.88 -21.38
N HIS A 133 -11.06 1.76 -21.21
CA HIS A 133 -11.16 0.59 -22.09
C HIS A 133 -12.56 -0.01 -22.11
N LEU A 134 -13.28 0.02 -20.99
CA LEU A 134 -14.67 -0.45 -20.87
C LEU A 134 -15.72 0.56 -21.36
N GLY A 135 -15.31 1.74 -21.87
CA GLY A 135 -16.22 2.80 -22.29
C GLY A 135 -16.84 3.60 -21.12
N LEU A 136 -16.37 3.40 -19.89
CA LEU A 136 -16.83 4.08 -18.69
C LEU A 136 -16.02 5.38 -18.47
N GLU A 137 -16.15 6.31 -19.44
CA GLU A 137 -15.30 7.53 -19.46
C GLU A 137 -15.46 8.41 -18.22
N ASP A 138 -16.65 8.54 -17.68
CA ASP A 138 -16.90 9.36 -16.49
C ASP A 138 -16.21 8.79 -15.25
N GLU A 139 -16.19 7.47 -15.08
CA GLU A 139 -15.44 6.82 -14.01
C GLU A 139 -13.92 6.97 -14.22
N ALA A 140 -13.45 6.85 -15.47
CA ALA A 140 -12.05 7.09 -15.80
C ALA A 140 -11.63 8.52 -15.44
N LYS A 141 -12.45 9.52 -15.79
CA LYS A 141 -12.21 10.94 -15.45
C LYS A 141 -12.14 11.20 -13.93
N LYS A 142 -12.98 10.52 -13.14
CA LYS A 142 -12.93 10.62 -11.67
C LYS A 142 -11.58 10.22 -11.12
N TYR A 143 -11.02 9.06 -11.52
CA TYR A 143 -9.71 8.61 -11.06
C TYR A 143 -8.58 9.49 -11.59
N ALA A 144 -8.66 9.95 -12.82
CA ALA A 144 -7.71 10.89 -13.39
C ALA A 144 -7.72 12.25 -12.66
N SER A 145 -8.89 12.72 -12.21
CA SER A 145 -9.00 13.94 -11.42
C SER A 145 -8.33 13.81 -10.05
N VAL A 146 -8.44 12.64 -9.40
CA VAL A 146 -7.72 12.35 -8.14
C VAL A 146 -6.21 12.38 -8.38
N LEU A 147 -5.73 11.75 -9.47
CA LEU A 147 -4.32 11.82 -9.86
C LEU A 147 -3.85 13.26 -10.13
N GLY A 148 -4.62 14.03 -10.88
CA GLY A 148 -4.28 15.43 -11.21
C GLY A 148 -4.27 16.36 -10.00
N TYR A 149 -5.16 16.14 -9.05
CA TYR A 149 -5.24 16.94 -7.84
C TYR A 149 -4.08 16.67 -6.87
N ASN A 150 -3.77 15.38 -6.63
CA ASN A 150 -2.79 15.00 -5.61
C ASN A 150 -1.38 14.77 -6.18
N TYR A 151 -1.24 14.41 -7.47
CA TYR A 151 -0.01 13.92 -8.08
C TYR A 151 0.22 14.50 -9.48
N ASN A 152 0.01 15.82 -9.67
CA ASN A 152 0.04 16.50 -10.98
C ASN A 152 1.38 16.45 -11.71
N SER A 153 2.50 16.26 -11.02
CA SER A 153 3.83 16.12 -11.59
C SER A 153 4.19 14.68 -11.98
N SER A 154 3.38 13.73 -11.61
CA SER A 154 3.63 12.30 -11.77
C SER A 154 3.59 11.86 -13.24
N GLU A 155 4.40 10.89 -13.58
CA GLU A 155 4.35 10.26 -14.91
C GLU A 155 3.04 9.51 -15.14
N TRP A 156 2.45 8.90 -14.08
CA TRP A 156 1.16 8.23 -14.15
C TRP A 156 0.01 9.19 -14.47
N PHE A 157 0.08 10.43 -13.93
CA PHE A 157 -0.88 11.47 -14.32
C PHE A 157 -0.76 11.83 -15.79
N LYS A 158 0.44 12.05 -16.29
CA LYS A 158 0.68 12.38 -17.71
C LYS A 158 0.17 11.28 -18.63
N GLN A 159 0.39 10.01 -18.28
CA GLN A 159 -0.11 8.87 -19.06
C GLN A 159 -1.64 8.79 -19.04
N SER A 160 -2.27 9.00 -17.87
CA SER A 160 -3.74 9.04 -17.75
C SER A 160 -4.34 10.17 -18.55
N TYR A 161 -3.70 11.35 -18.55
CA TYR A 161 -4.13 12.49 -19.33
C TYR A 161 -4.08 12.23 -20.85
N LYS A 162 -3.05 11.53 -21.32
CA LYS A 162 -2.93 11.11 -22.75
C LYS A 162 -4.05 10.16 -23.16
N ILE A 163 -4.49 9.28 -22.28
CA ILE A 163 -5.60 8.34 -22.54
C ILE A 163 -6.92 9.10 -22.75
N LEU A 164 -7.20 10.06 -21.88
CA LEU A 164 -8.47 10.80 -21.89
C LEU A 164 -8.54 11.89 -22.96
N ASN A 165 -7.40 12.42 -23.39
CA ASN A 165 -7.33 13.50 -24.38
C ASN A 165 -6.69 12.99 -25.68
N LYS A 166 -7.53 12.53 -26.62
CA LYS A 166 -7.08 12.04 -27.93
C LYS A 166 -6.22 13.05 -28.70
N ASP A 167 -6.47 14.34 -28.49
CA ASP A 167 -5.75 15.44 -29.16
C ASP A 167 -4.46 15.88 -28.47
N TYR A 168 -4.10 15.29 -27.33
CA TYR A 168 -2.91 15.66 -26.56
C TYR A 168 -1.61 15.65 -27.39
N ASN A 169 -1.44 14.66 -28.24
CA ASN A 169 -0.27 14.55 -29.12
C ASN A 169 -0.25 15.62 -30.23
N ILE A 170 -1.40 16.18 -30.58
CA ILE A 170 -1.50 17.28 -31.54
C ILE A 170 -1.08 18.58 -30.88
N ILE A 171 -1.48 18.81 -29.64
CA ILE A 171 -1.11 19.99 -28.85
C ILE A 171 0.41 20.03 -28.62
N LEU A 172 1.02 18.93 -28.17
CA LEU A 172 2.48 18.86 -27.98
C LEU A 172 3.29 19.12 -29.24
N LYS A 173 2.79 18.69 -30.43
CA LYS A 173 3.43 18.95 -31.70
C LYS A 173 3.32 20.42 -32.12
N LYS A 174 2.27 21.13 -31.75
CA LYS A 174 2.14 22.58 -31.99
C LYS A 174 3.12 23.38 -31.11
N ASP A 175 3.13 23.08 -29.77
CA ASP A 175 4.02 23.78 -28.83
C ASP A 175 5.52 23.58 -29.16
N SER A 176 5.89 22.43 -29.73
CA SER A 176 7.27 22.15 -30.17
C SER A 176 7.64 22.84 -31.46
N LYS A 177 6.66 23.28 -32.27
CA LYS A 177 6.91 24.06 -33.52
C LYS A 177 6.94 25.56 -33.25
N GLU A 178 6.26 26.06 -32.22
CA GLU A 178 6.27 27.48 -31.85
C GLU A 178 7.51 27.87 -31.03
N LYS A 179 8.27 26.91 -30.52
CA LYS A 179 9.54 27.11 -29.79
C LYS A 179 10.80 26.96 -30.63
N LYS A 180 10.66 26.81 -31.95
CA LYS A 180 11.75 26.86 -32.94
C LYS A 180 11.65 28.09 -33.83
#